data_5fd8715baca05050afa4b067f4ced4ea
#
_entry.id   5fd8715baca05050afa4b067f4ced4ea
#
_cell.length_a   1.000
_cell.length_b   1.000
_cell.length_c   1.000
_cell.angle_alpha   90.00
_cell.angle_beta   90.00
_cell.angle_gamma   90.00
#
_symmetry.space_group_name_H-M   'P 1'
#
loop_
_entity.id
_entity.type
_entity.pdbx_description
1 polymer ?
#
loop_
_entity_poly.entity_id
_entity_poly.type
_entity_poly.pdbx_seq_one_letter_code
_entity_poly.pdbx_strand_id
1 'polypeptide(L)'
;EAFVGLSSNAVCSIIAVIIIGAGLDKTGVMNQVARPIIRLAGKSEKRIMVLISGTVGVISSMMQNIGAAALFLPAALRISKRVGIPVSRILMPMCFCAIIGGTLTLVGASPTILLNDLLVLEGKQLEPFGLFTQTPIGICLLGSALAYFAVFGRWVLPAGTGEADKG
;
A
#
# COMPACT_ATOMS: atom_id res chain seq x y z
N GLU A 1 -19.99 29.34 -1.24
CA GLU A 1 -19.89 28.20 -2.18
C GLU A 1 -18.54 27.45 -2.07
N ALA A 2 -17.41 28.14 -1.81
CA ALA A 2 -16.08 27.47 -1.74
C ALA A 2 -15.93 26.41 -0.63
N PHE A 3 -16.70 26.49 0.43
CA PHE A 3 -16.63 25.57 1.58
C PHE A 3 -17.67 24.44 1.58
N VAL A 4 -18.60 24.46 0.61
CA VAL A 4 -19.66 23.42 0.52
C VAL A 4 -19.04 22.04 0.27
N GLY A 5 -17.94 21.95 -0.48
CA GLY A 5 -17.22 20.71 -0.71
C GLY A 5 -16.60 20.10 0.56
N LEU A 6 -16.27 20.91 1.56
CA LEU A 6 -15.69 20.42 2.83
C LEU A 6 -16.70 19.68 3.71
N SER A 7 -17.99 19.90 3.51
CA SER A 7 -19.07 19.20 4.23
C SER A 7 -19.60 17.98 3.50
N SER A 8 -18.95 17.55 2.39
CA SER A 8 -19.36 16.35 1.67
C SER A 8 -19.08 15.08 2.47
N ASN A 9 -19.93 14.06 2.29
CA ASN A 9 -19.74 12.75 2.91
C ASN A 9 -18.38 12.15 2.57
N ALA A 10 -17.85 12.39 1.36
CA ALA A 10 -16.53 11.94 0.94
C ALA A 10 -15.41 12.52 1.79
N VAL A 11 -15.43 13.83 2.05
CA VAL A 11 -14.39 14.51 2.87
C VAL A 11 -14.44 13.99 4.29
N CYS A 12 -15.62 13.86 4.90
CA CYS A 12 -15.78 13.30 6.23
C CYS A 12 -15.25 11.87 6.31
N SER A 13 -15.55 11.03 5.31
CA SER A 13 -15.08 9.66 5.23
C SER A 13 -13.55 9.59 5.09
N ILE A 14 -12.95 10.42 4.25
CA ILE A 14 -11.49 10.49 4.07
C ILE A 14 -10.80 10.88 5.39
N ILE A 15 -11.31 11.90 6.08
CA ILE A 15 -10.77 12.32 7.37
C ILE A 15 -10.87 11.19 8.41
N ALA A 16 -12.03 10.52 8.49
CA ALA A 16 -12.23 9.39 9.40
C ALA A 16 -11.23 8.25 9.12
N VAL A 17 -11.02 7.89 7.86
CA VAL A 17 -10.06 6.86 7.45
C VAL A 17 -8.63 7.24 7.81
N ILE A 18 -8.24 8.51 7.63
CA ILE A 18 -6.91 8.99 8.04
C ILE A 18 -6.72 8.87 9.55
N ILE A 19 -7.72 9.25 10.34
CA ILE A 19 -7.67 9.17 11.81
C ILE A 19 -7.57 7.71 12.26
N ILE A 20 -8.38 6.82 11.71
CA ILE A 20 -8.36 5.38 12.00
C ILE A 20 -7.00 4.79 11.61
N GLY A 21 -6.49 5.10 10.42
CA GLY A 21 -5.18 4.66 9.95
C GLY A 21 -4.05 5.11 10.87
N ALA A 22 -4.04 6.37 11.27
CA ALA A 22 -3.08 6.91 12.23
C ALA A 22 -3.20 6.25 13.62
N GLY A 23 -4.42 5.91 14.05
CA GLY A 23 -4.68 5.15 15.27
C GLY A 23 -4.08 3.74 15.20
N LEU A 24 -4.29 3.02 14.11
CA LEU A 24 -3.74 1.69 13.88
C LEU A 24 -2.20 1.70 13.84
N ASP A 25 -1.60 2.74 13.29
CA ASP A 25 -0.14 2.91 13.27
C ASP A 25 0.41 3.15 14.70
N LYS A 26 -0.18 4.08 15.45
CA LYS A 26 0.21 4.40 16.83
C LYS A 26 0.02 3.23 17.81
N THR A 27 -1.01 2.42 17.63
CA THR A 27 -1.27 1.24 18.50
C THR A 27 -0.28 0.10 18.25
N GLY A 28 0.52 0.17 17.16
CA GLY A 28 1.51 -0.84 16.82
C GLY A 28 0.93 -2.17 16.35
N VAL A 29 -0.37 -2.26 16.13
CA VAL A 29 -1.03 -3.47 15.61
C VAL A 29 -0.43 -3.88 14.27
N MET A 30 -0.16 -2.92 13.39
CA MET A 30 0.46 -3.18 12.09
C MET A 30 1.87 -3.76 12.22
N ASN A 31 2.64 -3.35 13.24
CA ASN A 31 3.94 -3.93 13.54
C ASN A 31 3.84 -5.39 14.00
N GLN A 32 2.79 -5.76 14.71
CA GLN A 32 2.56 -7.15 15.14
C GLN A 32 2.25 -8.05 13.94
N VAL A 33 1.51 -7.56 12.96
CA VAL A 33 1.22 -8.28 11.72
C VAL A 33 2.46 -8.37 10.82
N ALA A 34 3.25 -7.32 10.73
CA ALA A 34 4.45 -7.27 9.89
C ALA A 34 5.60 -8.17 10.36
N ARG A 35 5.81 -8.26 11.68
CA ARG A 35 6.94 -9.02 12.27
C ARG A 35 7.04 -10.49 11.84
N PRO A 36 5.99 -11.32 11.90
CA PRO A 36 6.07 -12.72 11.50
C PRO A 36 6.39 -12.87 10.01
N ILE A 37 5.85 -11.98 9.17
CA ILE A 37 6.03 -12.02 7.73
C ILE A 37 7.49 -11.73 7.35
N ILE A 38 8.09 -10.73 7.99
CA ILE A 38 9.51 -10.41 7.81
C ILE A 38 10.40 -11.57 8.27
N ARG A 39 10.04 -12.29 9.33
CA ARG A 39 10.77 -13.47 9.79
C ARG A 39 10.73 -14.64 8.81
N LEU A 40 9.59 -14.83 8.13
CA LEU A 40 9.40 -15.88 7.12
C LEU A 40 10.16 -15.60 5.81
N ALA A 41 10.53 -14.36 5.54
CA ALA A 41 11.20 -13.95 4.30
C ALA A 41 12.60 -14.61 4.11
N GLY A 42 13.29 -14.99 5.20
CA GLY A 42 14.60 -15.65 5.14
C GLY A 42 15.68 -14.77 4.51
N LYS A 43 16.61 -15.38 3.74
CA LYS A 43 17.74 -14.69 3.08
C LYS A 43 17.53 -14.50 1.56
N SER A 44 16.45 -14.98 0.99
CA SER A 44 16.22 -14.92 -0.46
C SER A 44 15.66 -13.56 -0.87
N GLU A 45 16.38 -12.84 -1.73
CA GLU A 45 15.99 -11.52 -2.27
C GLU A 45 14.56 -11.53 -2.81
N LYS A 46 14.22 -12.51 -3.66
CA LYS A 46 12.88 -12.64 -4.25
C LYS A 46 11.79 -12.83 -3.19
N ARG A 47 12.05 -13.71 -2.19
CA ARG A 47 11.06 -13.96 -1.12
C ARG A 47 10.86 -12.74 -0.26
N ILE A 48 11.94 -12.02 0.08
CA ILE A 48 11.89 -10.79 0.85
C ILE A 48 11.04 -9.76 0.11
N MET A 49 11.34 -9.54 -1.17
CA MET A 49 10.62 -8.57 -2.00
C MET A 49 9.12 -8.91 -2.09
N VAL A 50 8.76 -10.14 -2.44
CA VAL A 50 7.37 -10.58 -2.59
C VAL A 50 6.61 -10.51 -1.26
N LEU A 51 7.21 -10.98 -0.16
CA LEU A 51 6.56 -10.99 1.15
C LEU A 51 6.36 -9.58 1.70
N ILE A 52 7.37 -8.71 1.61
CA ILE A 52 7.24 -7.32 2.07
C ILE A 52 6.20 -6.58 1.22
N SER A 53 6.33 -6.64 -0.11
CA SER A 53 5.43 -5.95 -1.03
C SER A 53 3.99 -6.45 -0.92
N GLY A 54 3.79 -7.76 -0.82
CA GLY A 54 2.47 -8.36 -0.63
C GLY A 54 1.84 -7.96 0.70
N THR A 55 2.63 -7.96 1.79
CA THR A 55 2.15 -7.53 3.10
C THR A 55 1.74 -6.05 3.10
N VAL A 56 2.59 -5.19 2.52
CA VAL A 56 2.28 -3.76 2.41
C VAL A 56 1.03 -3.55 1.57
N GLY A 57 0.87 -4.28 0.46
CA GLY A 57 -0.35 -4.23 -0.35
C GLY A 57 -1.62 -4.60 0.43
N VAL A 58 -1.57 -5.68 1.21
CA VAL A 58 -2.71 -6.09 2.05
C VAL A 58 -2.99 -5.07 3.15
N ILE A 59 -1.96 -4.56 3.83
CA ILE A 59 -2.13 -3.54 4.88
C ILE A 59 -2.65 -2.23 4.29
N SER A 60 -2.21 -1.86 3.09
CA SER A 60 -2.68 -0.67 2.39
C SER A 60 -4.18 -0.74 2.02
N SER A 61 -4.78 -1.92 1.99
CA SER A 61 -6.23 -2.05 1.80
C SER A 61 -7.04 -1.51 2.98
N MET A 62 -6.44 -1.44 4.16
CA MET A 62 -7.10 -1.00 5.40
C MET A 62 -6.68 0.40 5.85
N MET A 63 -5.58 0.92 5.28
CA MET A 63 -5.06 2.24 5.61
C MET A 63 -4.53 2.92 4.34
N GLN A 64 -4.33 4.23 4.39
CA GLN A 64 -3.82 4.96 3.22
C GLN A 64 -2.45 4.46 2.77
N ASN A 65 -2.22 4.47 1.45
CA ASN A 65 -1.02 3.98 0.79
C ASN A 65 0.27 4.57 1.38
N ILE A 66 0.26 5.86 1.69
CA ILE A 66 1.40 6.57 2.27
C ILE A 66 1.71 6.05 3.67
N GLY A 67 0.69 5.83 4.50
CA GLY A 67 0.84 5.28 5.84
C GLY A 67 1.42 3.85 5.81
N ALA A 68 0.90 3.00 4.94
CA ALA A 68 1.39 1.64 4.77
C ALA A 68 2.87 1.63 4.32
N ALA A 69 3.24 2.45 3.33
CA ALA A 69 4.61 2.55 2.86
C ALA A 69 5.55 3.10 3.95
N ALA A 70 5.15 4.15 4.66
CA ALA A 70 5.93 4.76 5.74
C ALA A 70 6.19 3.79 6.90
N LEU A 71 5.19 2.98 7.26
CA LEU A 71 5.32 1.97 8.32
C LEU A 71 6.40 0.93 7.99
N PHE A 72 6.47 0.50 6.74
CA PHE A 72 7.42 -0.53 6.32
C PHE A 72 8.78 0.01 5.89
N LEU A 73 8.92 1.30 5.67
CA LEU A 73 10.17 1.94 5.25
C LEU A 73 11.35 1.61 6.18
N PRO A 74 11.27 1.79 7.52
CA PRO A 74 12.39 1.45 8.40
C PRO A 74 12.70 -0.05 8.40
N ALA A 75 11.70 -0.91 8.23
CA ALA A 75 11.92 -2.35 8.12
C ALA A 75 12.63 -2.71 6.81
N ALA A 76 12.21 -2.14 5.68
CA ALA A 76 12.82 -2.33 4.37
C ALA A 76 14.29 -1.89 4.37
N LEU A 77 14.61 -0.74 4.97
CA LEU A 77 15.97 -0.23 5.11
C LEU A 77 16.86 -1.16 5.95
N ARG A 78 16.35 -1.66 7.08
CA ARG A 78 17.08 -2.61 7.94
C ARG A 78 17.36 -3.94 7.23
N ILE A 79 16.38 -4.44 6.47
CA ILE A 79 16.52 -5.70 5.73
C ILE A 79 17.52 -5.52 4.60
N SER A 80 17.43 -4.42 3.84
CA SER A 80 18.38 -4.06 2.79
C SER A 80 19.82 -4.09 3.30
N LYS A 81 20.10 -3.40 4.42
CA LYS A 81 21.43 -3.38 5.06
C LYS A 81 21.87 -4.78 5.54
N ARG A 82 20.96 -5.56 6.11
CA ARG A 82 21.28 -6.89 6.66
C ARG A 82 21.57 -7.94 5.59
N VAL A 83 20.89 -7.87 4.47
CA VAL A 83 20.98 -8.86 3.38
C VAL A 83 21.92 -8.42 2.27
N GLY A 84 22.33 -7.12 2.26
CA GLY A 84 23.19 -6.56 1.22
C GLY A 84 22.47 -6.34 -0.12
N ILE A 85 21.16 -6.13 -0.09
CA ILE A 85 20.34 -5.87 -1.28
C ILE A 85 20.16 -4.36 -1.43
N PRO A 86 20.28 -3.79 -2.65
CA PRO A 86 20.00 -2.38 -2.86
C PRO A 86 18.61 -2.00 -2.37
N VAL A 87 18.52 -0.89 -1.65
CA VAL A 87 17.24 -0.40 -1.04
C VAL A 87 16.16 -0.23 -2.10
N SER A 88 16.53 0.26 -3.28
CA SER A 88 15.61 0.49 -4.43
C SER A 88 14.88 -0.78 -4.86
N ARG A 89 15.53 -1.95 -4.77
CA ARG A 89 14.93 -3.25 -5.12
C ARG A 89 13.87 -3.73 -4.15
N ILE A 90 13.81 -3.17 -2.96
CA ILE A 90 12.78 -3.45 -1.96
C ILE A 90 11.72 -2.35 -1.97
N LEU A 91 12.14 -1.08 -1.99
CA LEU A 91 11.23 0.06 -1.89
C LEU A 91 10.33 0.20 -3.10
N MET A 92 10.85 0.04 -4.31
CA MET A 92 10.05 0.26 -5.52
C MET A 92 8.88 -0.73 -5.62
N PRO A 93 9.07 -2.06 -5.54
CA PRO A 93 7.95 -3.01 -5.53
C PRO A 93 7.01 -2.80 -4.35
N MET A 94 7.55 -2.47 -3.17
CA MET A 94 6.78 -2.18 -1.97
C MET A 94 5.82 -1.00 -2.17
N CYS A 95 6.31 0.12 -2.72
CA CYS A 95 5.48 1.30 -2.97
C CYS A 95 4.43 1.05 -4.06
N PHE A 96 4.79 0.35 -5.14
CA PHE A 96 3.82 -0.04 -6.15
C PHE A 96 2.70 -0.92 -5.58
N CYS A 97 3.06 -1.94 -4.80
CA CYS A 97 2.09 -2.81 -4.15
C CYS A 97 1.26 -2.07 -3.08
N ALA A 98 1.81 -1.04 -2.42
CA ALA A 98 1.04 -0.17 -1.53
C ALA A 98 -0.07 0.57 -2.29
N ILE A 99 0.25 1.15 -3.44
CA ILE A 99 -0.72 1.88 -4.27
C ILE A 99 -1.80 0.94 -4.80
N ILE A 100 -1.40 -0.20 -5.37
CA ILE A 100 -2.34 -1.21 -5.88
C ILE A 100 -3.16 -1.82 -4.74
N GLY A 101 -2.56 -2.05 -3.58
CA GLY A 101 -3.23 -2.56 -2.40
C GLY A 101 -4.38 -1.67 -1.92
N GLY A 102 -4.25 -0.34 -2.09
CA GLY A 102 -5.33 0.60 -1.83
C GLY A 102 -6.60 0.35 -2.65
N THR A 103 -6.49 -0.28 -3.82
CA THR A 103 -7.66 -0.63 -4.65
C THR A 103 -8.37 -1.91 -4.20
N LEU A 104 -7.87 -2.63 -3.20
CA LEU A 104 -8.52 -3.82 -2.66
C LEU A 104 -9.81 -3.50 -1.92
N THR A 105 -9.90 -2.35 -1.29
CA THR A 105 -11.11 -1.89 -0.62
C THR A 105 -11.44 -0.44 -0.97
N LEU A 106 -12.69 -0.06 -0.79
CA LEU A 106 -13.13 1.31 -0.99
C LEU A 106 -12.39 2.30 -0.06
N VAL A 107 -11.97 1.84 1.13
CA VAL A 107 -11.36 2.67 2.18
C VAL A 107 -9.86 2.90 1.93
N GLY A 108 -9.19 1.97 1.25
CA GLY A 108 -7.74 2.02 1.02
C GLY A 108 -7.29 3.17 0.11
N ALA A 109 -8.17 3.67 -0.75
CA ALA A 109 -7.86 4.75 -1.69
C ALA A 109 -8.89 5.88 -1.63
N SER A 110 -8.46 7.08 -1.18
CA SER A 110 -9.31 8.26 -1.13
C SER A 110 -9.99 8.62 -2.46
N PRO A 111 -9.33 8.49 -3.64
CA PRO A 111 -9.97 8.74 -4.92
C PRO A 111 -11.21 7.87 -5.18
N THR A 112 -11.21 6.64 -4.67
CA THR A 112 -12.34 5.72 -4.85
C THR A 112 -13.54 6.12 -4.01
N ILE A 113 -13.31 6.66 -2.81
CA ILE A 113 -14.37 7.22 -1.96
C ILE A 113 -14.99 8.43 -2.66
N LEU A 114 -14.16 9.32 -3.21
CA LEU A 114 -14.62 10.48 -3.94
C LEU A 114 -15.45 10.10 -5.19
N LEU A 115 -14.97 9.12 -5.94
CA LEU A 115 -15.71 8.59 -7.10
C LEU A 115 -17.09 8.07 -6.68
N ASN A 116 -17.17 7.36 -5.56
CA ASN A 116 -18.41 6.82 -5.05
C ASN A 116 -19.40 7.92 -4.65
N ASP A 117 -18.91 9.00 -4.02
CA ASP A 117 -19.71 10.18 -3.67
C ASP A 117 -20.26 10.89 -4.90
N LEU A 118 -19.43 11.04 -5.94
CA LEU A 118 -19.85 11.63 -7.22
C LEU A 118 -20.93 10.79 -7.92
N LEU A 119 -20.84 9.47 -7.87
CA LEU A 119 -21.86 8.59 -8.43
C LEU A 119 -23.23 8.77 -7.75
N VAL A 120 -23.22 8.97 -6.43
CA VAL A 120 -24.43 9.22 -5.65
C VAL A 120 -25.03 10.59 -5.98
N LEU A 121 -24.18 11.61 -6.16
CA LEU A 121 -24.60 12.99 -6.48
C LEU A 121 -25.21 13.12 -7.88
N GLU A 122 -24.74 12.36 -8.87
CA GLU A 122 -25.23 12.39 -10.25
C GLU A 122 -26.67 11.90 -10.40
N GLY A 123 -27.25 11.24 -9.39
CA GLY A 123 -28.67 10.86 -9.36
C GLY A 123 -29.13 9.90 -10.46
N LYS A 124 -28.23 9.42 -11.33
CA LYS A 124 -28.49 8.37 -12.29
C LYS A 124 -28.52 7.04 -11.51
N GLN A 125 -29.37 6.12 -11.91
CA GLN A 125 -29.61 4.80 -11.30
C GLN A 125 -28.34 3.92 -11.19
N LEU A 126 -27.21 4.52 -10.87
CA LEU A 126 -25.94 3.85 -10.66
C LEU A 126 -25.83 3.50 -9.18
N GLU A 127 -25.76 2.22 -8.90
CA GLU A 127 -25.55 1.75 -7.54
C GLU A 127 -24.14 2.14 -7.06
N PRO A 128 -24.01 2.72 -5.86
CA PRO A 128 -22.72 3.04 -5.29
C PRO A 128 -21.92 1.76 -5.03
N PHE A 129 -20.60 1.83 -5.20
CA PHE A 129 -19.72 0.70 -4.93
C PHE A 129 -19.75 0.33 -3.45
N GLY A 130 -19.96 -0.94 -3.17
CA GLY A 130 -19.77 -1.50 -1.83
C GLY A 130 -18.29 -1.57 -1.45
N LEU A 131 -18.02 -1.82 -0.16
CA LEU A 131 -16.67 -1.85 0.41
C LEU A 131 -15.72 -2.81 -0.32
N PHE A 132 -16.21 -3.94 -0.80
CA PHE A 132 -15.45 -5.00 -1.44
C PHE A 132 -15.76 -5.21 -2.93
N THR A 133 -16.51 -4.31 -3.56
CA THR A 133 -16.87 -4.43 -4.98
C THR A 133 -15.63 -4.47 -5.88
N GLN A 134 -14.57 -3.77 -5.51
CA GLN A 134 -13.33 -3.68 -6.28
C GLN A 134 -12.32 -4.79 -5.94
N THR A 135 -12.53 -5.53 -4.85
CA THR A 135 -11.59 -6.54 -4.34
C THR A 135 -11.14 -7.57 -5.37
N PRO A 136 -12.02 -8.15 -6.21
CA PRO A 136 -11.57 -9.12 -7.22
C PRO A 136 -10.56 -8.53 -8.20
N ILE A 137 -10.79 -7.30 -8.65
CA ILE A 137 -9.89 -6.58 -9.55
C ILE A 137 -8.58 -6.25 -8.83
N GLY A 138 -8.67 -5.76 -7.59
CA GLY A 138 -7.52 -5.45 -6.76
C GLY A 138 -6.62 -6.66 -6.49
N ILE A 139 -7.21 -7.84 -6.24
CA ILE A 139 -6.45 -9.09 -6.06
C ILE A 139 -5.71 -9.48 -7.35
N CYS A 140 -6.38 -9.41 -8.50
CA CYS A 140 -5.75 -9.69 -9.78
C CYS A 140 -4.59 -8.72 -10.07
N LEU A 141 -4.78 -7.43 -9.80
CA LEU A 141 -3.75 -6.41 -9.99
C LEU A 141 -2.58 -6.62 -9.02
N LEU A 142 -2.85 -6.87 -7.75
CA LEU A 142 -1.79 -7.11 -6.76
C LEU A 142 -1.01 -8.39 -7.08
N GLY A 143 -1.71 -9.46 -7.45
CA GLY A 143 -1.09 -10.72 -7.87
C GLY A 143 -0.22 -10.56 -9.11
N SER A 144 -0.70 -9.85 -10.13
CA SER A 144 0.08 -9.57 -11.35
C SER A 144 1.31 -8.70 -11.08
N ALA A 145 1.19 -7.69 -10.21
CA ALA A 145 2.31 -6.86 -9.82
C ALA A 145 3.38 -7.66 -9.05
N LEU A 146 2.96 -8.50 -8.09
CA LEU A 146 3.88 -9.37 -7.36
C LEU A 146 4.58 -10.36 -8.30
N ALA A 147 3.85 -10.99 -9.23
CA ALA A 147 4.40 -11.89 -10.23
C ALA A 147 5.39 -11.15 -11.15
N TYR A 148 5.02 -9.96 -11.62
CA TYR A 148 5.89 -9.12 -12.45
C TYR A 148 7.22 -8.82 -11.74
N PHE A 149 7.19 -8.32 -10.52
CA PHE A 149 8.41 -8.00 -9.79
C PHE A 149 9.21 -9.26 -9.38
N ALA A 150 8.55 -10.39 -9.14
CA ALA A 150 9.24 -11.65 -8.85
C ALA A 150 10.01 -12.20 -10.05
N VAL A 151 9.49 -12.00 -11.28
CA VAL A 151 10.10 -12.49 -12.52
C VAL A 151 11.07 -11.46 -13.08
N PHE A 152 10.63 -10.23 -13.25
CA PHE A 152 11.36 -9.16 -13.94
C PHE A 152 12.12 -8.22 -13.00
N GLY A 153 11.92 -8.30 -11.68
CA GLY A 153 12.52 -7.38 -10.71
C GLY A 153 14.04 -7.28 -10.80
N ARG A 154 14.73 -8.36 -11.18
CA ARG A 154 16.20 -8.33 -11.37
C ARG A 154 16.65 -7.54 -12.59
N TRP A 155 15.79 -7.42 -13.62
CA TRP A 155 16.11 -6.77 -14.88
C TRP A 155 15.66 -5.30 -14.90
N VAL A 156 14.54 -5.02 -14.27
CA VAL A 156 13.91 -3.68 -14.25
C VAL A 156 14.48 -2.80 -13.14
N LEU A 157 14.83 -3.41 -12.00
CA LEU A 157 15.32 -2.65 -10.87
C LEU A 157 16.83 -2.45 -10.94
N PRO A 158 17.31 -1.19 -11.01
CA PRO A 158 18.73 -0.91 -11.08
C PRO A 158 19.45 -1.49 -9.85
N ALA A 159 20.60 -2.07 -10.08
CA ALA A 159 21.55 -2.34 -9.01
C ALA A 159 22.02 -0.96 -8.52
N GLY A 160 21.39 -0.44 -7.48
CA GLY A 160 21.79 0.83 -6.91
C GLY A 160 23.26 0.79 -6.57
N THR A 161 24.05 1.67 -7.16
CA THR A 161 25.41 1.97 -6.72
C THR A 161 25.32 2.38 -5.25
N GLY A 162 26.03 1.68 -4.38
CA GLY A 162 25.97 1.85 -2.92
C GLY A 162 26.63 3.16 -2.45
N GLU A 163 26.21 4.29 -2.99
CA GLU A 163 26.71 5.62 -2.64
C GLU A 163 25.90 6.35 -1.56
N ALA A 164 24.89 5.70 -0.97
CA ALA A 164 24.11 6.31 0.10
C ALA A 164 24.68 6.08 1.52
N ASP A 165 25.91 5.62 1.68
CA ASP A 165 26.52 5.36 3.00
C ASP A 165 27.89 6.06 3.20
N LYS A 166 28.04 7.25 2.63
CA LYS A 166 29.15 8.16 2.97
C LYS A 166 28.59 9.54 3.30
N GLY A 167 28.01 9.66 4.48
CA GLY A 167 27.57 10.91 5.09
C GLY A 167 27.25 10.67 6.54
#